data_8c478c8732b80c85851f7c93b7deac94
#
_entry.id   8c478c8732b80c85851f7c93b7deac94
#
_cell.length_a   1.000
_cell.length_b   1.000
_cell.length_c   1.000
_cell.angle_alpha   90.00
_cell.angle_beta   90.00
_cell.angle_gamma   90.00
#
_symmetry.space_group_name_H-M   'P 1'
#
loop_
_entity.id
_entity.type
_entity.pdbx_description
1 polymer ?
#
loop_
_entity_poly.entity_id
_entity_poly.type
_entity_poly.pdbx_seq_one_letter_code
_entity_poly.pdbx_strand_id
1 'polypeptide(L)'
;MLLTEFDANRQAIINPEALHEPLEGFPKIAVSCFSRLTFQRMLEMFPHELIYEISMANVAIPIYKLVIDDNELAIFNAPVGSSACVGILEDIFVLGADKLVLFGTCGVLD
;
A
#
# COMPACT_ATOMS: atom_id res chain seq x y z
N MET A 1 19.75 11.08 -19.77
CA MET A 1 19.94 10.05 -18.77
C MET A 1 18.59 9.61 -18.26
N LEU A 2 18.40 8.34 -18.06
CA LEU A 2 17.08 7.74 -17.76
C LEU A 2 16.37 8.42 -16.57
N LEU A 3 17.10 8.82 -15.54
CA LEU A 3 16.53 9.46 -14.36
C LEU A 3 16.06 10.90 -14.60
N THR A 4 16.43 11.50 -15.72
CA THR A 4 16.02 12.86 -16.08
C THR A 4 15.04 12.88 -17.24
N GLU A 5 14.80 11.75 -17.87
CA GLU A 5 13.90 11.58 -19.01
C GLU A 5 12.56 11.06 -18.51
N PHE A 6 11.72 11.96 -18.03
CA PHE A 6 10.38 11.59 -17.58
C PHE A 6 9.32 12.51 -18.18
N ASP A 7 8.15 11.97 -18.36
CA ASP A 7 6.98 12.72 -18.79
C ASP A 7 6.33 13.40 -17.59
N ALA A 8 6.33 14.72 -17.60
CA ALA A 8 5.72 15.53 -16.54
C ALA A 8 4.19 15.59 -16.63
N ASN A 9 3.59 15.05 -17.70
CA ASN A 9 2.15 14.98 -17.81
C ASN A 9 1.56 14.06 -16.75
N ARG A 10 0.66 14.58 -15.95
CA ARG A 10 0.02 13.83 -14.87
C ARG A 10 -1.11 12.92 -15.36
N GLN A 11 -1.56 13.10 -16.59
CA GLN A 11 -2.60 12.30 -17.21
C GLN A 11 -1.99 11.06 -17.86
N ALA A 12 -2.22 9.90 -17.32
CA ALA A 12 -1.85 8.63 -17.94
C ALA A 12 -2.97 8.12 -18.85
N ILE A 13 -2.70 7.08 -19.63
CA ILE A 13 -3.73 6.39 -20.43
C ILE A 13 -4.76 5.76 -19.49
N ILE A 14 -4.28 5.13 -18.40
CA ILE A 14 -5.12 4.62 -17.32
C ILE A 14 -4.56 5.15 -16.00
N ASN A 15 -5.34 5.96 -15.30
CA ASN A 15 -5.00 6.43 -13.97
C ASN A 15 -5.63 5.50 -12.92
N PRO A 16 -5.09 5.45 -11.69
CA PRO A 16 -5.64 4.61 -10.62
C PRO A 16 -7.13 4.86 -10.35
N GLU A 17 -7.58 6.08 -10.50
CA GLU A 17 -8.97 6.48 -10.31
C GLU A 17 -9.93 5.81 -11.30
N ALA A 18 -9.42 5.33 -12.44
CA ALA A 18 -10.21 4.59 -13.42
C ALA A 18 -10.45 3.13 -13.00
N LEU A 19 -9.64 2.59 -12.08
CA LEU A 19 -9.69 1.21 -11.63
C LEU A 19 -10.32 1.03 -10.25
N HIS A 20 -10.21 2.04 -9.41
CA HIS A 20 -10.68 2.00 -8.03
C HIS A 20 -11.47 3.25 -7.68
N GLU A 21 -12.41 3.09 -6.76
CA GLU A 21 -13.19 4.18 -6.19
C GLU A 21 -12.82 4.36 -4.72
N PRO A 22 -12.92 5.57 -4.17
CA PRO A 22 -12.74 5.76 -2.73
C PRO A 22 -13.66 4.84 -1.94
N LEU A 23 -13.10 4.20 -0.92
CA LEU A 23 -13.84 3.31 -0.02
C LEU A 23 -14.23 4.09 1.22
N GLU A 24 -15.53 4.21 1.48
CA GLU A 24 -16.03 4.89 2.66
C GLU A 24 -15.51 4.22 3.93
N GLY A 25 -15.01 5.04 4.87
CA GLY A 25 -14.43 4.54 6.11
C GLY A 25 -13.03 3.98 5.98
N PHE A 26 -12.39 4.11 4.82
CA PHE A 26 -11.00 3.68 4.67
C PHE A 26 -10.08 4.50 5.59
N PRO A 27 -9.18 3.86 6.35
CA PRO A 27 -8.29 4.60 7.25
C PRO A 27 -7.44 5.61 6.51
N LYS A 28 -7.22 6.77 7.13
CA LYS A 28 -6.44 7.86 6.52
C LYS A 28 -4.94 7.60 6.54
N ILE A 29 -4.48 6.74 7.45
CA ILE A 29 -3.08 6.38 7.58
C ILE A 29 -2.92 4.94 7.14
N ALA A 30 -2.02 4.71 6.18
CA ALA A 30 -1.64 3.38 5.74
C ALA A 30 -0.21 3.07 6.21
N VAL A 31 0.00 1.84 6.63
CA VAL A 31 1.31 1.34 7.05
C VAL A 31 1.60 0.09 6.24
N SER A 32 2.79 -0.01 5.72
CA SER A 32 3.19 -1.17 4.95
C SER A 32 4.63 -1.57 5.19
N CYS A 33 4.91 -2.83 4.95
CA CYS A 33 6.26 -3.39 4.98
C CYS A 33 6.39 -4.45 3.89
N PHE A 34 7.62 -4.88 3.64
CA PHE A 34 7.90 -5.90 2.63
C PHE A 34 7.96 -7.30 3.22
N SER A 35 8.22 -7.42 4.52
CA SER A 35 8.31 -8.73 5.19
C SER A 35 6.93 -9.31 5.46
N ARG A 36 6.66 -10.47 4.87
CA ARG A 36 5.43 -11.20 5.13
C ARG A 36 5.30 -11.60 6.60
N LEU A 37 6.40 -12.01 7.22
CA LEU A 37 6.41 -12.41 8.63
C LEU A 37 6.07 -11.24 9.55
N THR A 38 6.65 -10.07 9.31
CA THR A 38 6.35 -8.85 10.07
C THR A 38 4.88 -8.47 9.93
N PHE A 39 4.37 -8.51 8.70
CA PHE A 39 2.97 -8.24 8.42
C PHE A 39 2.04 -9.17 9.19
N GLN A 40 2.30 -10.48 9.16
CA GLN A 40 1.51 -11.47 9.88
C GLN A 40 1.57 -11.24 11.40
N ARG A 41 2.73 -10.91 11.95
CA ARG A 41 2.87 -10.61 13.37
C ARG A 41 2.07 -9.38 13.79
N MET A 42 2.03 -8.35 12.95
CA MET A 42 1.22 -7.18 13.25
C MET A 42 -0.28 -7.52 13.30
N LEU A 43 -0.75 -8.37 12.40
CA LEU A 43 -2.14 -8.83 12.43
C LEU A 43 -2.44 -9.64 13.70
N GLU A 44 -1.51 -10.48 14.15
CA GLU A 44 -1.69 -11.28 15.37
C GLU A 44 -1.72 -10.44 16.65
N MET A 45 -1.01 -9.31 16.66
CA MET A 45 -0.86 -8.47 17.85
C MET A 45 -2.04 -7.54 18.12
N PHE A 46 -2.82 -7.21 17.10
CA PHE A 46 -3.88 -6.19 17.21
C PHE A 46 -5.18 -6.66 16.59
N PRO A 47 -6.33 -6.13 17.06
CA PRO A 47 -7.60 -6.36 16.39
C PRO A 47 -7.54 -5.90 14.95
N HIS A 48 -8.04 -6.72 14.01
CA HIS A 48 -7.96 -6.43 12.59
C HIS A 48 -9.17 -6.95 11.85
N GLU A 49 -9.42 -6.39 10.68
CA GLU A 49 -10.53 -6.73 9.81
C GLU A 49 -10.11 -6.55 8.37
N LEU A 50 -10.37 -7.54 7.52
CA LEU A 50 -10.16 -7.42 6.08
C LEU A 50 -11.16 -6.42 5.51
N ILE A 51 -10.67 -5.35 4.87
CA ILE A 51 -11.54 -4.30 4.35
C ILE A 51 -11.50 -4.18 2.83
N TYR A 52 -10.47 -4.67 2.17
CA TYR A 52 -10.33 -4.60 0.73
C TYR A 52 -9.26 -5.57 0.25
N GLU A 53 -9.30 -5.90 -1.03
CA GLU A 53 -8.29 -6.72 -1.67
C GLU A 53 -7.98 -6.15 -3.05
N ILE A 54 -6.73 -5.80 -3.29
CA ILE A 54 -6.28 -5.33 -4.60
C ILE A 54 -5.83 -6.54 -5.40
N SER A 55 -6.53 -6.80 -6.51
CA SER A 55 -6.22 -7.92 -7.39
C SER A 55 -5.19 -7.52 -8.43
N MET A 56 -4.17 -8.34 -8.59
CA MET A 56 -3.16 -8.26 -9.64
C MET A 56 -3.27 -9.51 -10.51
N ALA A 57 -2.51 -9.54 -11.61
CA ALA A 57 -2.62 -10.63 -12.59
C ALA A 57 -2.44 -12.04 -11.97
N ASN A 58 -1.56 -12.18 -11.00
CA ASN A 58 -1.21 -13.47 -10.41
C ASN A 58 -1.21 -13.48 -8.88
N VAL A 59 -1.62 -12.39 -8.25
CA VAL A 59 -1.62 -12.27 -6.79
C VAL A 59 -2.68 -11.25 -6.36
N ALA A 60 -3.23 -11.45 -5.18
CA ALA A 60 -4.11 -10.46 -4.55
C ALA A 60 -3.42 -9.92 -3.30
N ILE A 61 -3.54 -8.61 -3.06
CA ILE A 61 -2.97 -7.93 -1.91
C ILE A 61 -4.11 -7.59 -0.95
N PRO A 62 -4.24 -8.30 0.17
CA PRO A 62 -5.26 -7.98 1.16
C PRO A 62 -4.89 -6.73 1.95
N ILE A 63 -5.88 -5.90 2.22
CA ILE A 63 -5.74 -4.70 3.04
C ILE A 63 -6.61 -4.87 4.26
N TYR A 64 -6.00 -4.77 5.44
CA TYR A 64 -6.67 -4.90 6.71
C TYR A 64 -6.76 -3.55 7.41
N LYS A 65 -7.86 -3.35 8.12
CA LYS A 65 -7.95 -2.28 9.10
C LYS A 65 -7.42 -2.81 10.41
N LEU A 66 -6.46 -2.11 10.99
CA LEU A 66 -5.83 -2.44 12.27
C LEU A 66 -6.23 -1.37 13.28
N VAL A 67 -6.54 -1.78 14.50
CA VAL A 67 -6.90 -0.82 15.56
C VAL A 67 -5.81 -0.87 16.63
N ILE A 68 -5.15 0.26 16.86
CA ILE A 68 -4.12 0.43 17.87
C ILE A 68 -4.46 1.66 18.69
N ASP A 69 -4.72 1.49 19.99
CA ASP A 69 -5.07 2.59 20.92
C ASP A 69 -6.20 3.49 20.37
N ASP A 70 -7.27 2.88 19.89
CA ASP A 70 -8.44 3.52 19.28
C ASP A 70 -8.15 4.23 17.95
N ASN A 71 -6.94 4.09 17.40
CA ASN A 71 -6.61 4.61 16.07
C ASN A 71 -6.75 3.51 15.03
N GLU A 72 -7.33 3.87 13.89
CA GLU A 72 -7.48 2.96 12.75
C GLU A 72 -6.37 3.19 11.74
N LEU A 73 -5.72 2.09 11.34
CA LEU A 73 -4.68 2.09 10.31
C LEU A 73 -5.06 1.08 9.24
N ALA A 74 -4.77 1.41 7.99
CA ALA A 74 -4.77 0.41 6.91
C ALA A 74 -3.40 -0.26 6.88
N ILE A 75 -3.37 -1.58 6.83
CA ILE A 75 -2.12 -2.31 6.75
C ILE A 75 -2.17 -3.31 5.59
N PHE A 76 -1.08 -3.37 4.85
CA PHE A 76 -0.92 -4.33 3.75
C PHE A 76 0.54 -4.71 3.59
N ASN A 77 0.79 -5.83 2.95
CA ASN A 77 2.15 -6.29 2.67
C ASN A 77 2.53 -5.84 1.25
N ALA A 78 3.45 -4.88 1.15
CA ALA A 78 3.85 -4.32 -0.13
C ALA A 78 4.63 -5.35 -0.97
N PRO A 79 4.37 -5.41 -2.29
CA PRO A 79 5.19 -6.24 -3.17
C PRO A 79 6.59 -5.65 -3.32
N VAL A 80 7.58 -6.51 -3.46
CA VAL A 80 8.96 -6.11 -3.70
C VAL A 80 9.12 -5.70 -5.17
N GLY A 81 9.88 -4.63 -5.39
CA GLY A 81 10.09 -4.06 -6.72
C GLY A 81 9.38 -2.72 -6.86
N SER A 82 10.08 -1.71 -7.36
CA SER A 82 9.58 -0.34 -7.38
C SER A 82 8.29 -0.17 -8.18
N SER A 83 8.19 -0.78 -9.34
CA SER A 83 7.00 -0.65 -10.20
C SER A 83 5.76 -1.22 -9.54
N ALA A 84 5.84 -2.45 -9.02
CA ALA A 84 4.72 -3.10 -8.37
C ALA A 84 4.33 -2.38 -7.08
N CYS A 85 5.32 -1.97 -6.29
CA CYS A 85 5.08 -1.26 -5.04
C CYS A 85 4.38 0.09 -5.29
N VAL A 86 4.89 0.90 -6.21
CA VAL A 86 4.30 2.22 -6.51
C VAL A 86 2.87 2.06 -7.04
N GLY A 87 2.60 1.07 -7.89
CA GLY A 87 1.25 0.80 -8.37
C GLY A 87 0.26 0.53 -7.23
N ILE A 88 0.64 -0.27 -6.26
CA ILE A 88 -0.19 -0.54 -5.09
C ILE A 88 -0.36 0.72 -4.23
N LEU A 89 0.69 1.53 -4.05
CA LEU A 89 0.61 2.77 -3.27
C LEU A 89 -0.36 3.76 -3.90
N GLU A 90 -0.36 3.88 -5.22
CA GLU A 90 -1.34 4.74 -5.92
C GLU A 90 -2.77 4.29 -5.63
N ASP A 91 -3.02 2.99 -5.68
CA ASP A 91 -4.34 2.42 -5.37
C ASP A 91 -4.77 2.71 -3.92
N ILE A 92 -3.85 2.59 -2.97
CA ILE A 92 -4.10 2.88 -1.55
C ILE A 92 -4.55 4.33 -1.35
N PHE A 93 -3.92 5.27 -2.04
CA PHE A 93 -4.31 6.68 -1.95
C PHE A 93 -5.68 6.94 -2.58
N VAL A 94 -6.00 6.28 -3.68
CA VAL A 94 -7.33 6.40 -4.29
C VAL A 94 -8.41 5.85 -3.35
N LEU A 95 -8.14 4.75 -2.64
CA LEU A 95 -9.08 4.16 -1.70
C LEU A 95 -9.38 5.08 -0.51
N GLY A 96 -8.48 5.96 -0.13
CA GLY A 96 -8.78 6.96 0.89
C GLY A 96 -7.65 7.32 1.85
N ALA A 97 -6.51 6.65 1.81
CA ALA A 97 -5.37 7.03 2.65
C ALA A 97 -4.79 8.37 2.18
N ASP A 98 -4.35 9.19 3.11
CA ASP A 98 -3.66 10.45 2.80
C ASP A 98 -2.23 10.50 3.37
N LYS A 99 -1.87 9.52 4.19
CA LYS A 99 -0.51 9.36 4.73
C LYS A 99 -0.09 7.90 4.65
N LEU A 100 1.19 7.70 4.38
CA LEU A 100 1.77 6.37 4.27
C LEU A 100 3.07 6.29 5.05
N VAL A 101 3.23 5.23 5.83
CA VAL A 101 4.51 4.82 6.40
C VAL A 101 4.89 3.50 5.74
N LEU A 102 5.97 3.49 5.00
CA LEU A 102 6.52 2.30 4.37
C LEU A 102 7.90 2.04 4.98
N PHE A 103 8.11 0.85 5.52
CA PHE A 103 9.39 0.52 6.14
C PHE A 103 9.90 -0.84 5.66
N GLY A 104 11.20 -1.01 5.77
CA GLY A 104 11.86 -2.24 5.34
C GLY A 104 13.29 -2.29 5.83
N THR A 105 13.98 -3.32 5.43
CA THR A 105 15.40 -3.52 5.71
C THR A 105 16.20 -3.38 4.43
N CYS A 106 17.47 -3.06 4.55
CA CYS A 106 18.39 -2.97 3.41
C CYS A 106 19.72 -3.60 3.76
N GLY A 107 20.45 -4.00 2.72
CA GLY A 107 21.85 -4.41 2.85
C GLY A 107 22.75 -3.20 2.92
N VAL A 108 23.83 -3.32 3.69
CA VAL A 108 24.87 -2.28 3.77
C VAL A 108 26.10 -2.76 2.99
N LEU A 109 26.60 -1.91 2.12
CA LEU A 109 27.83 -2.16 1.37
C LEU A 109 29.01 -1.58 2.13
N ASP A 110 30.04 -2.40 2.31
CA ASP A 110 31.30 -1.96 2.93
C ASP A 110 32.19 -1.25 1.90
#